data_7ba46a98963fa215fa34f7e20ca4b726
#
_entry.id   7ba46a98963fa215fa34f7e20ca4b726
#
_cell.length_a   1.000
_cell.length_b   1.000
_cell.length_c   1.000
_cell.angle_alpha   90.00
_cell.angle_beta   90.00
_cell.angle_gamma   90.00
#
_symmetry.space_group_name_H-M   'P 1'
#
loop_
_entity.id
_entity.type
_entity.pdbx_description
1 polymer ?
#
loop_
_entity_poly.entity_id
_entity_poly.type
_entity_poly.pdbx_seq_one_letter_code
_entity_poly.pdbx_strand_id
1 'polypeptide(L)'
;SPAWDPLAFAITEAHKRGLELHAWFNPYRARYSRTHGAVAATHISKTQPALVKSYGSYQWMDPAEPKATVHSLAVILDVVRRYNVDGVHIDDYFYPYPIKSDKGKWKDFPDSASWKKYKGKLSRADWRREHINRFVQRLYAEVKKIRPTVKVGISPFGIWRPGHPKQIKGLDAYDALYADARKWLNEGWLDYCAPQLYWRIAPKAQSYPVLLKWWVGENKIQRHLWPGNNSAKAKLWKADEFIKQIGITRKEPGATGNIHWNVSSLTKDLGGLATQLQKTTYREPALVPASPWLDKLPPLAPKIKIKPGPKPEQLFLNWNSKRRKQIARWAFQMRINGQWSTIVFHGQQMTAILNLTGPRIPDAFALTAIDRAGNASPPAVFSRR
;
A
#
# COMPACT_ATOMS: atom_id res chain seq x y z
N SER A 1 31.72 9.09 7.94
CA SER A 1 30.65 10.01 7.53
C SER A 1 29.37 9.64 8.25
N PRO A 2 28.59 10.59 8.74
CA PRO A 2 27.27 10.27 9.24
C PRO A 2 26.52 9.58 8.12
N ALA A 3 26.17 8.32 8.34
CA ALA A 3 25.44 7.54 7.33
C ALA A 3 24.11 8.23 7.08
N TRP A 4 23.91 8.77 5.89
CA TRP A 4 22.61 9.26 5.46
C TRP A 4 21.63 8.10 5.42
N ASP A 5 20.51 8.24 6.14
CA ASP A 5 19.48 7.22 6.24
C ASP A 5 18.32 7.58 5.28
N PRO A 6 18.26 6.95 4.09
CA PRO A 6 17.24 7.27 3.09
C PRO A 6 15.83 6.94 3.56
N LEU A 7 15.64 5.92 4.41
CA LEU A 7 14.33 5.55 4.91
C LEU A 7 13.82 6.55 5.95
N ALA A 8 14.66 6.96 6.88
CA ALA A 8 14.33 8.00 7.86
C ALA A 8 13.98 9.33 7.16
N PHE A 9 14.75 9.70 6.13
CA PHE A 9 14.46 10.87 5.30
C PHE A 9 13.11 10.76 4.61
N ALA A 10 12.84 9.64 3.93
CA ALA A 10 11.58 9.44 3.20
C ALA A 10 10.35 9.47 4.12
N ILE A 11 10.45 8.87 5.32
CA ILE A 11 9.39 8.92 6.34
C ILE A 11 9.12 10.37 6.76
N THR A 12 10.19 11.11 7.08
CA THR A 12 10.08 12.51 7.52
C THR A 12 9.40 13.36 6.45
N GLU A 13 9.83 13.23 5.20
CA GLU A 13 9.29 14.01 4.09
C GLU A 13 7.85 13.60 3.70
N ALA A 14 7.50 12.32 3.84
CA ALA A 14 6.13 11.86 3.67
C ALA A 14 5.21 12.45 4.76
N HIS A 15 5.61 12.33 6.01
CA HIS A 15 4.81 12.81 7.15
C HIS A 15 4.63 14.34 7.13
N LYS A 16 5.65 15.12 6.77
CA LYS A 16 5.52 16.58 6.58
C LYS A 16 4.44 16.96 5.57
N ARG A 17 4.16 16.08 4.59
CA ARG A 17 3.14 16.28 3.55
C ARG A 17 1.82 15.60 3.86
N GLY A 18 1.64 15.08 5.07
CA GLY A 18 0.44 14.36 5.48
C GLY A 18 0.27 12.99 4.84
N LEU A 19 1.34 12.43 4.24
CA LEU A 19 1.33 11.12 3.60
C LEU A 19 1.70 10.01 4.60
N GLU A 20 1.21 8.79 4.35
CA GLU A 20 1.74 7.57 4.96
C GLU A 20 2.92 7.04 4.15
N LEU A 21 3.89 6.44 4.82
CA LEU A 21 4.96 5.69 4.18
C LEU A 21 4.86 4.22 4.55
N HIS A 22 4.66 3.37 3.54
CA HIS A 22 4.67 1.92 3.68
C HIS A 22 5.97 1.36 3.14
N ALA A 23 6.73 0.66 3.98
CA ALA A 23 7.98 0.03 3.56
C ALA A 23 7.68 -1.23 2.75
N TRP A 24 8.18 -1.29 1.52
CA TRP A 24 7.98 -2.41 0.61
C TRP A 24 9.10 -3.43 0.69
N PHE A 25 8.73 -4.71 0.81
CA PHE A 25 9.65 -5.82 0.89
C PHE A 25 9.34 -6.89 -0.14
N ASN A 26 10.38 -7.59 -0.57
CA ASN A 26 10.30 -8.80 -1.36
C ASN A 26 10.88 -9.95 -0.51
N PRO A 27 10.04 -10.74 0.18
CA PRO A 27 10.47 -11.54 1.32
C PRO A 27 11.43 -12.67 1.00
N TYR A 28 11.41 -13.21 -0.23
CA TYR A 28 12.18 -14.39 -0.58
C TYR A 28 13.20 -14.16 -1.70
N ARG A 29 13.19 -13.03 -2.36
CA ARG A 29 14.15 -12.72 -3.41
C ARG A 29 15.49 -12.29 -2.82
N ALA A 30 16.46 -13.20 -2.72
CA ALA A 30 17.78 -12.91 -2.21
C ALA A 30 18.59 -12.01 -3.16
N ARG A 31 18.47 -12.21 -4.48
CA ARG A 31 19.13 -11.36 -5.47
C ARG A 31 18.28 -11.22 -6.73
N TYR A 32 18.18 -9.98 -7.22
CA TYR A 32 17.53 -9.68 -8.49
C TYR A 32 18.47 -9.94 -9.67
N SER A 33 17.94 -10.45 -10.77
CA SER A 33 18.72 -10.84 -11.96
C SER A 33 19.56 -9.72 -12.58
N ARG A 34 19.09 -8.47 -12.48
CA ARG A 34 19.76 -7.31 -13.05
C ARG A 34 20.69 -6.59 -12.07
N THR A 35 20.89 -7.13 -10.87
CA THR A 35 21.82 -6.56 -9.89
C THR A 35 23.24 -6.93 -10.29
N HIS A 36 24.04 -5.93 -10.61
CA HIS A 36 25.48 -6.08 -10.91
C HIS A 36 26.31 -5.85 -9.65
N GLY A 37 27.54 -6.37 -9.65
CA GLY A 37 28.50 -6.23 -8.56
C GLY A 37 28.51 -7.38 -7.56
N ALA A 38 29.49 -7.35 -6.68
CA ALA A 38 29.66 -8.34 -5.64
C ALA A 38 28.60 -8.16 -4.52
N VAL A 39 28.19 -9.26 -3.92
CA VAL A 39 27.36 -9.23 -2.72
C VAL A 39 28.25 -9.10 -1.48
N ALA A 40 27.77 -8.41 -0.44
CA ALA A 40 28.48 -8.29 0.83
C ALA A 40 28.76 -9.66 1.45
N ALA A 41 29.82 -9.76 2.27
CA ALA A 41 30.15 -11.01 2.99
C ALA A 41 29.00 -11.47 3.90
N THR A 42 28.23 -10.52 4.44
CA THR A 42 27.07 -10.76 5.30
C THR A 42 25.79 -11.13 4.54
N HIS A 43 25.81 -11.13 3.21
CA HIS A 43 24.61 -11.45 2.40
C HIS A 43 24.17 -12.91 2.64
N ILE A 44 22.85 -13.13 2.67
CA ILE A 44 22.25 -14.45 2.95
C ILE A 44 22.79 -15.57 2.05
N SER A 45 23.09 -15.28 0.79
CA SER A 45 23.67 -16.28 -0.14
C SER A 45 25.12 -16.68 0.22
N LYS A 46 25.80 -15.91 1.09
CA LYS A 46 27.14 -16.20 1.60
C LYS A 46 27.09 -16.83 2.99
N THR A 47 26.25 -16.30 3.87
CA THR A 47 26.14 -16.74 5.27
C THR A 47 25.30 -18.00 5.45
N GLN A 48 24.28 -18.19 4.61
CA GLN A 48 23.36 -19.35 4.66
C GLN A 48 23.01 -19.85 3.24
N PRO A 49 24.00 -20.31 2.44
CA PRO A 49 23.81 -20.66 1.02
C PRO A 49 22.79 -21.79 0.83
N ALA A 50 22.63 -22.70 1.78
CA ALA A 50 21.64 -23.78 1.70
C ALA A 50 20.19 -23.30 1.57
N LEU A 51 19.88 -22.09 2.10
CA LEU A 51 18.56 -21.48 2.01
C LEU A 51 18.27 -20.88 0.63
N VAL A 52 19.31 -20.59 -0.17
CA VAL A 52 19.19 -19.85 -1.43
C VAL A 52 19.26 -20.82 -2.61
N LYS A 53 18.25 -20.74 -3.46
CA LYS A 53 18.13 -21.55 -4.69
C LYS A 53 18.34 -20.66 -5.92
N SER A 54 19.05 -21.18 -6.91
CA SER A 54 19.12 -20.55 -8.24
C SER A 54 17.91 -20.96 -9.08
N TYR A 55 17.15 -19.98 -9.56
CA TYR A 55 16.00 -20.19 -10.43
C TYR A 55 16.03 -19.23 -11.60
N GLY A 56 16.45 -19.69 -12.75
CA GLY A 56 16.82 -18.82 -13.86
C GLY A 56 17.94 -17.86 -13.47
N SER A 57 17.72 -16.59 -13.68
CA SER A 57 18.64 -15.50 -13.33
C SER A 57 18.48 -14.98 -11.89
N TYR A 58 17.57 -15.55 -11.11
CA TYR A 58 17.29 -15.12 -9.73
C TYR A 58 18.02 -15.99 -8.70
N GLN A 59 18.38 -15.40 -7.58
CA GLN A 59 18.63 -16.12 -6.34
C GLN A 59 17.42 -15.93 -5.42
N TRP A 60 16.85 -17.03 -4.98
CA TRP A 60 15.59 -17.05 -4.26
C TRP A 60 15.74 -17.88 -2.98
N MET A 61 15.35 -17.33 -1.84
CA MET A 61 15.26 -18.12 -0.61
C MET A 61 14.11 -19.11 -0.75
N ASP A 62 14.33 -20.34 -0.32
CA ASP A 62 13.29 -21.37 -0.32
C ASP A 62 12.21 -21.04 0.71
N PRO A 63 10.97 -20.73 0.30
CA PRO A 63 9.92 -20.33 1.24
C PRO A 63 9.52 -21.44 2.22
N ALA A 64 9.83 -22.69 1.90
CA ALA A 64 9.53 -23.83 2.75
C ALA A 64 10.63 -24.14 3.79
N GLU A 65 11.76 -23.47 3.72
CA GLU A 65 12.78 -23.54 4.74
C GLU A 65 12.43 -22.62 5.92
N PRO A 66 12.21 -23.15 7.15
CA PRO A 66 11.81 -22.34 8.29
C PRO A 66 12.77 -21.19 8.61
N LYS A 67 14.08 -21.39 8.40
CA LYS A 67 15.10 -20.36 8.59
C LYS A 67 14.97 -19.20 7.58
N ALA A 68 14.52 -19.46 6.34
CA ALA A 68 14.27 -18.41 5.36
C ALA A 68 13.11 -17.50 5.80
N THR A 69 12.01 -18.10 6.28
CA THR A 69 10.88 -17.35 6.86
C THR A 69 11.31 -16.52 8.09
N VAL A 70 12.09 -17.10 9.00
CA VAL A 70 12.60 -16.39 10.19
C VAL A 70 13.49 -15.21 9.77
N HIS A 71 14.38 -15.40 8.80
CA HIS A 71 15.23 -14.32 8.29
C HIS A 71 14.41 -13.16 7.70
N SER A 72 13.47 -13.47 6.81
CA SER A 72 12.63 -12.45 6.18
C SER A 72 11.79 -11.67 7.20
N LEU A 73 11.18 -12.37 8.16
CA LEU A 73 10.44 -11.73 9.23
C LEU A 73 11.36 -10.85 10.09
N ALA A 74 12.56 -11.33 10.45
CA ALA A 74 13.50 -10.54 11.24
C ALA A 74 13.85 -9.21 10.58
N VAL A 75 14.10 -9.22 9.27
CA VAL A 75 14.40 -7.99 8.50
C VAL A 75 13.21 -7.02 8.48
N ILE A 76 12.01 -7.53 8.20
CA ILE A 76 10.79 -6.70 8.16
C ILE A 76 10.50 -6.10 9.54
N LEU A 77 10.55 -6.93 10.58
CA LEU A 77 10.25 -6.51 11.95
C LEU A 77 11.30 -5.57 12.53
N ASP A 78 12.56 -5.65 12.08
CA ASP A 78 13.60 -4.69 12.44
C ASP A 78 13.25 -3.29 11.93
N VAL A 79 12.79 -3.18 10.69
CA VAL A 79 12.30 -1.89 10.14
C VAL A 79 11.10 -1.38 10.93
N VAL A 80 10.13 -2.24 11.26
CA VAL A 80 8.95 -1.84 12.05
C VAL A 80 9.34 -1.37 13.46
N ARG A 81 10.38 -1.93 14.07
CA ARG A 81 10.86 -1.48 15.40
C ARG A 81 11.60 -0.16 15.35
N ARG A 82 12.52 -0.03 14.40
CA ARG A 82 13.44 1.13 14.35
C ARG A 82 12.85 2.36 13.68
N TYR A 83 11.96 2.18 12.72
CA TYR A 83 11.44 3.29 11.90
C TYR A 83 9.97 3.56 12.16
N ASN A 84 9.58 4.81 12.03
CA ASN A 84 8.20 5.26 12.20
C ASN A 84 7.37 5.06 10.91
N VAL A 85 7.47 3.87 10.30
CA VAL A 85 6.65 3.52 9.13
C VAL A 85 5.17 3.41 9.49
N ASP A 86 4.30 3.70 8.55
CA ASP A 86 2.84 3.58 8.70
C ASP A 86 2.33 2.23 8.23
N GLY A 87 3.11 1.55 7.38
CA GLY A 87 2.76 0.23 6.88
C GLY A 87 3.95 -0.59 6.39
N VAL A 88 3.67 -1.87 6.19
CA VAL A 88 4.51 -2.84 5.51
C VAL A 88 3.77 -3.32 4.28
N HIS A 89 4.43 -3.37 3.14
CA HIS A 89 3.86 -3.80 1.87
C HIS A 89 4.67 -4.95 1.26
N ILE A 90 3.98 -6.00 0.84
CA ILE A 90 4.53 -7.12 0.09
C ILE A 90 3.85 -7.15 -1.28
N ASP A 91 4.60 -7.42 -2.34
CA ASP A 91 4.02 -7.65 -3.67
C ASP A 91 3.61 -9.13 -3.90
N ASP A 92 3.66 -9.61 -5.12
CA ASP A 92 3.21 -10.95 -5.49
C ASP A 92 4.35 -12.00 -5.60
N TYR A 93 5.58 -11.64 -5.23
CA TYR A 93 6.75 -12.51 -5.36
C TYR A 93 6.97 -13.40 -4.13
N PHE A 94 6.10 -14.38 -3.92
CA PHE A 94 6.29 -15.41 -2.87
C PHE A 94 7.16 -16.56 -3.39
N TYR A 95 6.62 -17.46 -4.22
CA TYR A 95 7.43 -18.24 -5.16
C TYR A 95 7.69 -17.40 -6.40
N PRO A 96 8.81 -17.65 -7.12
CA PRO A 96 9.10 -16.89 -8.33
C PRO A 96 8.12 -17.26 -9.45
N TYR A 97 7.87 -16.34 -10.37
CA TYR A 97 7.10 -16.63 -11.57
C TYR A 97 7.70 -17.81 -12.33
N PRO A 98 6.86 -18.73 -12.86
CA PRO A 98 7.33 -19.87 -13.62
C PRO A 98 8.19 -19.46 -14.83
N ILE A 99 9.30 -20.12 -15.01
CA ILE A 99 10.20 -19.93 -16.16
C ILE A 99 10.28 -21.20 -16.99
N LYS A 100 10.60 -21.05 -18.27
CA LYS A 100 10.88 -22.18 -19.15
C LYS A 100 12.37 -22.48 -19.18
N SER A 101 12.72 -23.75 -19.33
CA SER A 101 14.06 -24.18 -19.67
C SER A 101 14.36 -23.86 -21.15
N ASP A 102 15.61 -24.01 -21.56
CA ASP A 102 16.06 -23.86 -22.96
C ASP A 102 15.33 -24.80 -23.92
N LYS A 103 14.82 -25.91 -23.41
CA LYS A 103 13.99 -26.88 -24.15
C LYS A 103 12.49 -26.56 -24.15
N GLY A 104 12.10 -25.34 -23.70
CA GLY A 104 10.71 -24.88 -23.68
C GLY A 104 9.81 -25.49 -22.58
N LYS A 105 10.32 -26.43 -21.76
CA LYS A 105 9.57 -27.04 -20.66
C LYS A 105 9.55 -26.14 -19.43
N TRP A 106 8.43 -26.10 -18.70
CA TRP A 106 8.34 -25.41 -17.43
C TRP A 106 9.34 -25.98 -16.42
N LYS A 107 10.10 -25.10 -15.79
CA LYS A 107 11.08 -25.44 -14.78
C LYS A 107 10.41 -25.37 -13.40
N ASP A 108 10.44 -26.48 -12.67
CA ASP A 108 9.94 -26.48 -11.30
C ASP A 108 10.93 -25.74 -10.37
N PHE A 109 10.40 -25.18 -9.28
CA PHE A 109 11.26 -24.56 -8.27
C PHE A 109 12.05 -25.63 -7.53
N PRO A 110 13.37 -25.44 -7.28
CA PRO A 110 14.26 -26.48 -6.78
C PRO A 110 14.18 -26.67 -5.26
N ASP A 111 12.99 -26.94 -4.72
CA ASP A 111 12.71 -27.19 -3.31
C ASP A 111 12.53 -28.67 -2.96
N SER A 112 13.02 -29.60 -3.81
CA SER A 112 12.82 -31.04 -3.61
C SER A 112 13.41 -31.56 -2.28
N ALA A 113 14.52 -30.96 -1.82
CA ALA A 113 15.13 -31.31 -0.54
C ALA A 113 14.23 -30.91 0.65
N SER A 114 13.72 -29.70 0.63
CA SER A 114 12.79 -29.18 1.64
C SER A 114 11.47 -29.93 1.63
N TRP A 115 10.95 -30.24 0.42
CA TRP A 115 9.77 -31.07 0.24
C TRP A 115 9.96 -32.46 0.88
N LYS A 116 11.06 -33.14 0.56
CA LYS A 116 11.36 -34.46 1.16
C LYS A 116 11.42 -34.40 2.69
N LYS A 117 11.94 -33.29 3.23
CA LYS A 117 12.13 -33.10 4.68
C LYS A 117 10.85 -32.70 5.42
N TYR A 118 10.01 -31.87 4.81
CA TYR A 118 8.90 -31.21 5.52
C TYR A 118 7.51 -31.46 4.93
N LYS A 119 7.36 -32.34 3.94
CA LYS A 119 6.12 -32.54 3.18
C LYS A 119 4.85 -32.80 4.01
N GLY A 120 4.95 -33.55 5.08
CA GLY A 120 3.78 -33.99 5.85
C GLY A 120 2.80 -34.81 4.99
N LYS A 121 1.48 -34.51 5.15
CA LYS A 121 0.38 -35.21 4.44
C LYS A 121 -0.17 -34.39 3.23
N LEU A 122 0.32 -33.18 3.00
CA LEU A 122 -0.19 -32.32 1.93
C LEU A 122 0.36 -32.72 0.56
N SER A 123 -0.35 -32.36 -0.51
CA SER A 123 0.22 -32.32 -1.85
C SER A 123 1.36 -31.31 -1.92
N ARG A 124 2.29 -31.43 -2.90
CA ARG A 124 3.41 -30.47 -3.00
C ARG A 124 2.93 -29.03 -3.25
N ALA A 125 1.87 -28.83 -4.03
CA ALA A 125 1.29 -27.53 -4.27
C ALA A 125 0.66 -26.93 -3.02
N ASP A 126 -0.12 -27.73 -2.28
CA ASP A 126 -0.73 -27.28 -1.02
C ASP A 126 0.30 -27.03 0.09
N TRP A 127 1.36 -27.82 0.12
CA TRP A 127 2.48 -27.65 1.04
C TRP A 127 3.22 -26.30 0.77
N ARG A 128 3.53 -25.99 -0.50
CA ARG A 128 4.08 -24.69 -0.89
C ARG A 128 3.18 -23.55 -0.46
N ARG A 129 1.89 -23.65 -0.75
CA ARG A 129 0.86 -22.66 -0.40
C ARG A 129 0.73 -22.47 1.11
N GLU A 130 0.78 -23.58 1.85
CA GLU A 130 0.69 -23.53 3.31
C GLU A 130 1.90 -22.81 3.93
N HIS A 131 3.12 -22.95 3.40
CA HIS A 131 4.27 -22.20 3.87
C HIS A 131 4.11 -20.68 3.65
N ILE A 132 3.55 -20.29 2.51
CA ILE A 132 3.24 -18.89 2.24
C ILE A 132 2.11 -18.38 3.16
N ASN A 133 1.05 -19.14 3.35
CA ASN A 133 -0.04 -18.80 4.26
C ASN A 133 0.49 -18.53 5.68
N ARG A 134 1.32 -19.41 6.21
CA ARG A 134 1.96 -19.26 7.53
C ARG A 134 2.86 -18.05 7.61
N PHE A 135 3.61 -17.75 6.55
CA PHE A 135 4.42 -16.53 6.50
C PHE A 135 3.55 -15.28 6.62
N VAL A 136 2.48 -15.18 5.81
CA VAL A 136 1.57 -14.01 5.82
C VAL A 136 0.87 -13.86 7.18
N GLN A 137 0.36 -14.96 7.74
CA GLN A 137 -0.26 -14.99 9.07
C GLN A 137 0.70 -14.48 10.15
N ARG A 138 1.94 -15.03 10.18
CA ARG A 138 2.97 -14.61 11.14
C ARG A 138 3.37 -13.16 10.96
N LEU A 139 3.59 -12.71 9.71
CA LEU A 139 3.92 -11.32 9.42
C LEU A 139 2.89 -10.38 10.04
N TYR A 140 1.60 -10.64 9.78
CA TYR A 140 0.52 -9.85 10.34
C TYR A 140 0.56 -9.84 11.87
N ALA A 141 0.56 -11.01 12.49
CA ALA A 141 0.52 -11.15 13.95
C ALA A 141 1.72 -10.46 14.62
N GLU A 142 2.93 -10.66 14.10
CA GLU A 142 4.14 -10.10 14.70
C GLU A 142 4.27 -8.59 14.49
N VAL A 143 3.84 -8.05 13.34
CA VAL A 143 3.75 -6.59 13.13
C VAL A 143 2.76 -5.98 14.12
N LYS A 144 1.56 -6.57 14.28
CA LYS A 144 0.54 -6.06 15.22
C LYS A 144 1.00 -6.12 16.69
N LYS A 145 1.78 -7.12 17.06
CA LYS A 145 2.38 -7.22 18.40
C LYS A 145 3.37 -6.10 18.70
N ILE A 146 4.13 -5.64 17.70
CA ILE A 146 5.13 -4.57 17.86
C ILE A 146 4.47 -3.19 17.78
N ARG A 147 3.65 -2.95 16.76
CA ARG A 147 2.92 -1.70 16.53
C ARG A 147 1.54 -1.99 15.95
N PRO A 148 0.50 -2.01 16.76
CA PRO A 148 -0.86 -2.38 16.34
C PRO A 148 -1.41 -1.55 15.16
N THR A 149 -1.04 -0.26 15.07
CA THR A 149 -1.52 0.66 14.03
C THR A 149 -0.74 0.59 12.71
N VAL A 150 0.41 -0.12 12.66
CA VAL A 150 1.15 -0.30 11.40
C VAL A 150 0.36 -1.24 10.49
N LYS A 151 0.00 -0.75 9.30
CA LYS A 151 -0.79 -1.52 8.33
C LYS A 151 0.07 -2.59 7.65
N VAL A 152 -0.51 -3.75 7.41
CA VAL A 152 0.09 -4.82 6.60
C VAL A 152 -0.73 -4.97 5.33
N GLY A 153 -0.11 -4.76 4.18
CA GLY A 153 -0.76 -4.87 2.88
C GLY A 153 -0.01 -5.77 1.91
N ILE A 154 -0.75 -6.36 1.01
CA ILE A 154 -0.19 -7.17 -0.07
C ILE A 154 -0.83 -6.74 -1.39
N SER A 155 0.01 -6.62 -2.44
CA SER A 155 -0.45 -6.48 -3.82
C SER A 155 -0.28 -7.80 -4.58
N PRO A 156 -1.25 -8.72 -4.45
CA PRO A 156 -1.20 -10.00 -5.15
C PRO A 156 -1.42 -9.81 -6.65
N PHE A 157 -1.06 -10.81 -7.45
CA PHE A 157 -1.48 -10.85 -8.85
C PHE A 157 -2.99 -10.64 -8.97
N GLY A 158 -3.43 -9.83 -9.94
CA GLY A 158 -4.82 -9.38 -10.04
C GLY A 158 -5.86 -10.46 -10.30
N ILE A 159 -5.45 -11.61 -10.83
CA ILE A 159 -6.27 -12.81 -11.02
C ILE A 159 -5.89 -13.82 -9.96
N TRP A 160 -6.80 -14.14 -9.04
CA TRP A 160 -6.60 -15.20 -8.06
C TRP A 160 -6.50 -16.57 -8.74
N ARG A 161 -7.51 -16.91 -9.54
CA ARG A 161 -7.56 -18.10 -10.41
C ARG A 161 -8.32 -17.80 -11.70
N PRO A 162 -7.96 -18.38 -12.85
CA PRO A 162 -8.79 -18.36 -14.05
C PRO A 162 -10.17 -18.95 -13.77
N GLY A 163 -11.21 -18.42 -14.41
CA GLY A 163 -12.59 -18.82 -14.17
C GLY A 163 -13.23 -18.22 -12.92
N HIS A 164 -12.52 -17.34 -12.20
CA HIS A 164 -13.03 -16.58 -11.06
C HIS A 164 -12.85 -15.06 -11.28
N PRO A 165 -13.89 -14.37 -11.81
CA PRO A 165 -15.17 -14.88 -12.37
C PRO A 165 -15.01 -15.71 -13.66
N LYS A 166 -16.08 -16.40 -14.06
CA LYS A 166 -16.10 -17.38 -15.18
C LYS A 166 -15.41 -16.92 -16.46
N GLN A 167 -15.55 -15.62 -16.84
CA GLN A 167 -14.96 -15.06 -18.06
C GLN A 167 -13.45 -14.79 -17.97
N ILE A 168 -12.88 -14.76 -16.77
CA ILE A 168 -11.49 -14.35 -16.55
C ILE A 168 -10.53 -15.47 -16.94
N LYS A 169 -9.51 -15.09 -17.71
CA LYS A 169 -8.42 -15.96 -18.17
C LYS A 169 -7.08 -15.31 -17.85
N GLY A 170 -6.05 -16.12 -17.61
CA GLY A 170 -4.70 -15.64 -17.33
C GLY A 170 -3.91 -16.60 -16.44
N LEU A 171 -2.86 -16.10 -15.80
CA LEU A 171 -2.06 -16.85 -14.86
C LEU A 171 -2.91 -17.26 -13.65
N ASP A 172 -2.81 -18.51 -13.24
CA ASP A 172 -3.36 -19.00 -11.97
C ASP A 172 -2.37 -18.70 -10.85
N ALA A 173 -2.59 -17.58 -10.12
CA ALA A 173 -1.67 -17.19 -9.05
C ALA A 173 -1.72 -18.17 -7.87
N TYR A 174 -2.85 -18.80 -7.64
CA TYR A 174 -3.03 -19.81 -6.59
C TYR A 174 -2.14 -21.04 -6.83
N ASP A 175 -2.00 -21.50 -8.08
CA ASP A 175 -1.18 -22.68 -8.41
C ASP A 175 0.23 -22.33 -8.91
N ALA A 176 0.41 -21.21 -9.60
CA ALA A 176 1.71 -20.82 -10.16
C ALA A 176 2.62 -20.11 -9.16
N LEU A 177 2.04 -19.27 -8.28
CA LEU A 177 2.76 -18.51 -7.27
C LEU A 177 2.53 -19.04 -5.85
N TYR A 178 1.67 -20.04 -5.70
CA TYR A 178 1.23 -20.61 -4.42
C TYR A 178 0.68 -19.54 -3.47
N ALA A 179 -0.01 -18.54 -4.04
CA ALA A 179 -0.50 -17.36 -3.35
C ALA A 179 -2.03 -17.41 -3.17
N ASP A 180 -2.51 -17.71 -1.97
CA ASP A 180 -3.93 -17.71 -1.65
C ASP A 180 -4.37 -16.37 -1.04
N ALA A 181 -4.28 -15.31 -1.84
CA ALA A 181 -4.61 -13.96 -1.40
C ALA A 181 -6.09 -13.79 -0.97
N ARG A 182 -6.99 -14.59 -1.53
CA ARG A 182 -8.39 -14.67 -1.11
C ARG A 182 -8.50 -15.13 0.34
N LYS A 183 -7.76 -16.18 0.72
CA LYS A 183 -7.69 -16.67 2.10
C LYS A 183 -7.14 -15.59 3.03
N TRP A 184 -6.00 -14.97 2.69
CA TRP A 184 -5.37 -13.97 3.54
C TRP A 184 -6.29 -12.78 3.82
N LEU A 185 -7.06 -12.36 2.81
CA LEU A 185 -8.03 -11.28 2.92
C LEU A 185 -9.16 -11.66 3.90
N ASN A 186 -9.72 -12.86 3.79
CA ASN A 186 -10.86 -13.30 4.60
C ASN A 186 -10.49 -13.75 6.02
N GLU A 187 -9.26 -14.25 6.22
CA GLU A 187 -8.74 -14.57 7.55
C GLU A 187 -8.27 -13.30 8.32
N GLY A 188 -8.30 -12.15 7.67
CA GLY A 188 -7.90 -10.87 8.29
C GLY A 188 -6.40 -10.72 8.50
N TRP A 189 -5.58 -11.41 7.71
CA TRP A 189 -4.11 -11.30 7.78
C TRP A 189 -3.57 -10.13 6.96
N LEU A 190 -4.46 -9.25 6.49
CA LEU A 190 -4.15 -8.02 5.78
C LEU A 190 -4.99 -6.87 6.35
N ASP A 191 -4.44 -5.67 6.35
CA ASP A 191 -5.20 -4.43 6.57
C ASP A 191 -5.71 -3.87 5.24
N TYR A 192 -4.96 -4.12 4.16
CA TYR A 192 -5.41 -3.81 2.81
C TYR A 192 -4.90 -4.82 1.80
N CYS A 193 -5.74 -5.12 0.82
CA CYS A 193 -5.40 -5.89 -0.37
C CYS A 193 -5.34 -4.93 -1.56
N ALA A 194 -4.24 -5.00 -2.33
CA ALA A 194 -4.02 -4.17 -3.50
C ALA A 194 -3.85 -5.03 -4.77
N PRO A 195 -4.90 -5.76 -5.23
CA PRO A 195 -4.76 -6.65 -6.36
C PRO A 195 -4.29 -5.88 -7.59
N GLN A 196 -3.30 -6.41 -8.28
CA GLN A 196 -2.68 -5.80 -9.47
C GLN A 196 -3.61 -5.90 -10.68
N LEU A 197 -4.64 -5.02 -10.77
CA LEU A 197 -5.58 -5.01 -11.88
C LEU A 197 -4.97 -4.27 -13.08
N TYR A 198 -3.84 -4.79 -13.58
CA TYR A 198 -3.01 -4.15 -14.59
C TYR A 198 -3.52 -4.35 -16.02
N TRP A 199 -4.84 -4.35 -16.19
CA TRP A 199 -5.53 -4.48 -17.48
C TRP A 199 -6.49 -3.32 -17.71
N ARG A 200 -6.88 -3.15 -18.98
CA ARG A 200 -7.84 -2.12 -19.38
C ARG A 200 -9.28 -2.51 -19.00
N ILE A 201 -10.19 -1.56 -19.13
CA ILE A 201 -11.63 -1.75 -18.89
C ILE A 201 -12.22 -2.71 -19.93
N ALA A 202 -11.87 -2.54 -21.20
CA ALA A 202 -12.53 -3.20 -22.34
C ALA A 202 -12.29 -4.72 -22.52
N PRO A 203 -11.09 -5.29 -22.25
CA PRO A 203 -10.85 -6.71 -22.52
C PRO A 203 -11.70 -7.64 -21.66
N LYS A 204 -12.60 -8.42 -22.28
CA LYS A 204 -13.51 -9.32 -21.54
C LYS A 204 -12.80 -10.33 -20.63
N ALA A 205 -11.69 -10.91 -21.10
CA ALA A 205 -10.95 -11.94 -20.37
C ALA A 205 -10.15 -11.42 -19.18
N GLN A 206 -9.92 -10.11 -19.09
CA GLN A 206 -9.09 -9.47 -18.06
C GLN A 206 -9.64 -8.06 -17.75
N SER A 207 -10.97 -7.95 -17.68
CA SER A 207 -11.65 -6.67 -17.49
C SER A 207 -11.41 -6.09 -16.10
N TYR A 208 -10.89 -4.87 -16.02
CA TYR A 208 -10.69 -4.14 -14.77
C TYR A 208 -11.95 -4.12 -13.89
N PRO A 209 -13.13 -3.66 -14.35
CA PRO A 209 -14.33 -3.60 -13.51
C PRO A 209 -14.82 -4.97 -13.05
N VAL A 210 -14.67 -6.00 -13.87
CA VAL A 210 -15.10 -7.37 -13.53
C VAL A 210 -14.22 -7.95 -12.43
N LEU A 211 -12.91 -7.77 -12.52
CA LEU A 211 -11.97 -8.19 -11.48
C LEU A 211 -12.15 -7.39 -10.20
N LEU A 212 -12.36 -6.08 -10.30
CA LEU A 212 -12.62 -5.23 -9.13
C LEU A 212 -13.85 -5.71 -8.36
N LYS A 213 -14.98 -5.90 -9.06
CA LYS A 213 -16.22 -6.39 -8.45
C LYS A 213 -16.04 -7.76 -7.79
N TRP A 214 -15.27 -8.64 -8.42
CA TRP A 214 -14.98 -9.96 -7.84
C TRP A 214 -14.17 -9.82 -6.54
N TRP A 215 -13.10 -9.03 -6.52
CA TRP A 215 -12.29 -8.81 -5.31
C TRP A 215 -13.10 -8.17 -4.18
N VAL A 216 -13.97 -7.21 -4.50
CA VAL A 216 -14.90 -6.63 -3.53
C VAL A 216 -15.84 -7.69 -2.97
N GLY A 217 -16.41 -8.54 -3.83
CA GLY A 217 -17.29 -9.64 -3.41
C GLY A 217 -16.60 -10.70 -2.54
N GLU A 218 -15.29 -10.90 -2.70
CA GLU A 218 -14.50 -11.81 -1.88
C GLU A 218 -14.02 -11.20 -0.55
N ASN A 219 -14.11 -9.91 -0.37
CA ASN A 219 -13.68 -9.19 0.84
C ASN A 219 -14.75 -9.22 1.94
N LYS A 220 -15.00 -10.39 2.53
CA LYS A 220 -16.12 -10.64 3.47
C LYS A 220 -16.01 -9.85 4.77
N ILE A 221 -14.81 -9.55 5.22
CA ILE A 221 -14.55 -8.83 6.48
C ILE A 221 -14.24 -7.35 6.29
N GLN A 222 -14.47 -6.83 5.07
CA GLN A 222 -14.39 -5.40 4.74
C GLN A 222 -13.04 -4.74 5.06
N ARG A 223 -11.93 -5.42 4.76
CA ARG A 223 -10.60 -4.80 4.75
C ARG A 223 -10.50 -3.80 3.60
N HIS A 224 -9.54 -2.89 3.66
CA HIS A 224 -9.35 -1.98 2.53
C HIS A 224 -9.02 -2.75 1.25
N LEU A 225 -9.65 -2.35 0.16
CA LEU A 225 -9.38 -2.84 -1.17
C LEU A 225 -8.93 -1.66 -2.06
N TRP A 226 -7.66 -1.70 -2.48
CA TRP A 226 -7.02 -0.64 -3.27
C TRP A 226 -6.46 -1.23 -4.57
N PRO A 227 -7.28 -1.40 -5.63
CA PRO A 227 -6.82 -1.99 -6.87
C PRO A 227 -5.64 -1.22 -7.47
N GLY A 228 -4.67 -1.97 -7.99
CA GLY A 228 -3.50 -1.44 -8.66
C GLY A 228 -3.80 -1.00 -10.09
N ASN A 229 -3.37 0.22 -10.46
CA ASN A 229 -3.41 0.76 -11.80
C ASN A 229 -2.00 0.75 -12.42
N ASN A 230 -1.83 0.19 -13.62
CA ASN A 230 -0.54 0.15 -14.31
C ASN A 230 -0.21 1.47 -15.02
N SER A 231 0.08 2.50 -14.25
CA SER A 231 0.41 3.85 -14.75
C SER A 231 1.63 3.89 -15.67
N ALA A 232 2.51 2.87 -15.62
CA ALA A 232 3.62 2.74 -16.57
C ALA A 232 3.14 2.56 -18.03
N LYS A 233 1.89 2.18 -18.23
CA LYS A 233 1.25 2.07 -19.55
C LYS A 233 0.56 3.37 -20.02
N ALA A 234 0.70 4.49 -19.31
CA ALA A 234 -0.05 5.72 -19.62
C ALA A 234 0.21 6.27 -21.03
N LYS A 235 1.42 6.14 -21.57
CA LYS A 235 1.69 6.49 -22.98
C LYS A 235 0.85 5.65 -23.95
N LEU A 236 0.65 4.36 -23.65
CA LEU A 236 -0.07 3.42 -24.52
C LEU A 236 -1.58 3.49 -24.34
N TRP A 237 -2.05 3.59 -23.08
CA TRP A 237 -3.49 3.53 -22.76
C TRP A 237 -4.17 4.89 -22.71
N LYS A 238 -3.40 5.98 -22.72
CA LYS A 238 -3.83 7.36 -22.48
C LYS A 238 -4.36 7.60 -21.07
N ALA A 239 -4.30 8.84 -20.61
CA ALA A 239 -4.71 9.24 -19.25
C ALA A 239 -6.20 8.94 -18.96
N ASP A 240 -7.06 9.07 -19.95
CA ASP A 240 -8.51 8.85 -19.85
C ASP A 240 -8.88 7.44 -19.36
N GLU A 241 -8.14 6.41 -19.78
CA GLU A 241 -8.34 5.04 -19.26
C GLU A 241 -8.19 4.97 -17.74
N PHE A 242 -7.16 5.62 -17.18
CA PHE A 242 -6.91 5.63 -15.74
C PHE A 242 -7.95 6.46 -14.98
N ILE A 243 -8.35 7.60 -15.51
CA ILE A 243 -9.42 8.43 -14.94
C ILE A 243 -10.72 7.63 -14.85
N LYS A 244 -11.07 6.89 -15.92
CA LYS A 244 -12.23 5.99 -15.92
C LYS A 244 -12.09 4.85 -14.92
N GLN A 245 -10.91 4.19 -14.82
CA GLN A 245 -10.65 3.15 -13.82
C GLN A 245 -10.85 3.67 -12.40
N ILE A 246 -10.29 4.85 -12.07
CA ILE A 246 -10.47 5.48 -10.76
C ILE A 246 -11.95 5.82 -10.52
N GLY A 247 -12.65 6.33 -11.54
CA GLY A 247 -14.09 6.60 -11.46
C GLY A 247 -14.91 5.34 -11.18
N ILE A 248 -14.59 4.21 -11.80
CA ILE A 248 -15.20 2.90 -11.54
C ILE A 248 -14.91 2.46 -10.10
N THR A 249 -13.66 2.56 -9.63
CA THR A 249 -13.30 2.20 -8.27
C THR A 249 -14.06 3.03 -7.23
N ARG A 250 -14.19 4.34 -7.44
CA ARG A 250 -14.93 5.24 -6.53
C ARG A 250 -16.43 4.94 -6.44
N LYS A 251 -16.99 4.32 -7.50
CA LYS A 251 -18.41 3.94 -7.55
C LYS A 251 -18.65 2.52 -7.03
N GLU A 252 -17.60 1.71 -6.84
CA GLU A 252 -17.75 0.34 -6.36
C GLU A 252 -17.75 0.32 -4.83
N PRO A 253 -18.88 0.02 -4.17
CA PRO A 253 -18.95 -0.06 -2.71
C PRO A 253 -18.00 -1.14 -2.19
N GLY A 254 -17.12 -0.79 -1.23
CA GLY A 254 -16.12 -1.69 -0.67
C GLY A 254 -14.71 -1.51 -1.26
N ALA A 255 -14.56 -0.80 -2.39
CA ALA A 255 -13.27 -0.32 -2.84
C ALA A 255 -12.99 1.08 -2.23
N THR A 256 -11.85 1.26 -1.57
CA THR A 256 -11.59 2.44 -0.75
C THR A 256 -10.42 3.30 -1.23
N GLY A 257 -9.84 3.00 -2.40
CA GLY A 257 -8.74 3.76 -2.99
C GLY A 257 -8.12 3.07 -4.19
N ASN A 258 -7.04 3.63 -4.70
CA ASN A 258 -6.26 3.10 -5.82
C ASN A 258 -4.77 3.15 -5.50
N ILE A 259 -3.98 2.24 -6.09
CA ILE A 259 -2.52 2.28 -6.07
C ILE A 259 -1.99 2.39 -7.49
N HIS A 260 -1.09 3.35 -7.75
CA HIS A 260 -0.46 3.53 -9.04
C HIS A 260 0.90 2.83 -9.12
N TRP A 261 1.07 1.95 -10.08
CA TRP A 261 2.36 1.37 -10.44
C TRP A 261 2.88 2.10 -11.69
N ASN A 262 3.89 2.93 -11.59
CA ASN A 262 4.70 3.32 -10.43
C ASN A 262 4.85 4.85 -10.35
N VAL A 263 5.53 5.35 -9.30
CA VAL A 263 5.74 6.79 -9.10
C VAL A 263 6.49 7.45 -10.26
N SER A 264 7.46 6.76 -10.87
CA SER A 264 8.19 7.26 -12.04
C SER A 264 7.28 7.64 -13.22
N SER A 265 6.14 6.96 -13.35
CA SER A 265 5.14 7.28 -14.38
C SER A 265 4.47 8.63 -14.14
N LEU A 266 4.25 8.96 -12.87
CA LEU A 266 3.63 10.21 -12.45
C LEU A 266 4.63 11.37 -12.45
N THR A 267 5.84 11.16 -11.93
CA THR A 267 6.89 12.21 -11.89
C THR A 267 7.38 12.60 -13.29
N LYS A 268 7.31 11.67 -14.26
CA LYS A 268 7.62 11.94 -15.68
C LYS A 268 6.39 12.35 -16.50
N ASP A 269 5.25 12.48 -15.87
CA ASP A 269 3.96 12.80 -16.49
C ASP A 269 3.68 11.99 -17.78
N LEU A 270 3.89 10.66 -17.70
CA LEU A 270 3.75 9.80 -18.87
C LEU A 270 2.35 9.90 -19.48
N GLY A 271 2.28 10.32 -20.76
CA GLY A 271 1.01 10.51 -21.47
C GLY A 271 0.10 11.59 -20.86
N GLY A 272 0.66 12.55 -20.11
CA GLY A 272 -0.08 13.60 -19.44
C GLY A 272 -0.91 13.12 -18.24
N LEU A 273 -0.60 11.93 -17.70
CA LEU A 273 -1.42 11.30 -16.65
C LEU A 273 -1.44 12.12 -15.36
N ALA A 274 -0.29 12.55 -14.85
CA ALA A 274 -0.21 13.32 -13.61
C ALA A 274 -0.94 14.65 -13.73
N THR A 275 -0.72 15.37 -14.84
CA THR A 275 -1.41 16.62 -15.15
C THR A 275 -2.93 16.43 -15.19
N GLN A 276 -3.42 15.37 -15.85
CA GLN A 276 -4.86 15.10 -15.91
C GLN A 276 -5.44 14.70 -14.54
N LEU A 277 -4.76 13.89 -13.76
CA LEU A 277 -5.19 13.51 -12.40
C LEU A 277 -5.31 14.74 -11.50
N GLN A 278 -4.35 15.66 -11.53
CA GLN A 278 -4.38 16.90 -10.75
C GLN A 278 -5.54 17.82 -11.16
N LYS A 279 -5.84 17.89 -12.44
CA LYS A 279 -6.96 18.71 -12.95
C LYS A 279 -8.33 18.09 -12.67
N THR A 280 -8.43 16.79 -12.44
CA THR A 280 -9.70 16.08 -12.36
C THR A 280 -9.87 15.30 -11.07
N THR A 281 -9.46 14.04 -11.05
CA THR A 281 -9.75 13.08 -9.97
C THR A 281 -9.01 13.34 -8.69
N TYR A 282 -7.82 13.94 -8.72
CA TYR A 282 -6.96 14.23 -7.57
C TYR A 282 -6.74 15.74 -7.35
N ARG A 283 -7.73 16.56 -7.72
CA ARG A 283 -7.69 18.01 -7.50
C ARG A 283 -7.60 18.35 -6.01
N GLU A 284 -8.31 17.61 -5.18
CA GLU A 284 -8.30 17.75 -3.73
C GLU A 284 -7.53 16.60 -3.09
N PRO A 285 -6.80 16.84 -1.97
CA PRO A 285 -6.14 15.78 -1.23
C PRO A 285 -7.17 14.81 -0.62
N ALA A 286 -6.85 13.52 -0.67
CA ALA A 286 -7.65 12.48 -0.03
C ALA A 286 -7.08 12.14 1.36
N LEU A 287 -7.97 11.84 2.29
CA LEU A 287 -7.59 11.25 3.57
C LEU A 287 -7.55 9.73 3.45
N VAL A 288 -6.61 9.10 4.16
CA VAL A 288 -6.59 7.64 4.25
C VAL A 288 -7.84 7.20 5.01
N PRO A 289 -8.60 6.23 4.47
CA PRO A 289 -9.83 5.76 5.11
C PRO A 289 -9.55 5.11 6.46
N ALA A 290 -10.49 5.24 7.39
CA ALA A 290 -10.39 4.65 8.72
C ALA A 290 -10.30 3.13 8.68
N SER A 291 -9.46 2.56 9.54
CA SER A 291 -9.27 1.12 9.74
C SER A 291 -9.84 0.71 11.10
N PRO A 292 -11.18 0.54 11.23
CA PRO A 292 -11.83 0.35 12.53
C PRO A 292 -11.48 -0.97 13.22
N TRP A 293 -10.86 -1.91 12.51
CA TRP A 293 -10.29 -3.13 13.08
C TRP A 293 -8.95 -2.90 13.78
N LEU A 294 -8.24 -1.77 13.54
CA LEU A 294 -7.00 -1.40 14.22
C LEU A 294 -7.27 -0.55 15.47
N ASP A 295 -8.16 0.41 15.34
CA ASP A 295 -8.62 1.28 16.43
C ASP A 295 -10.02 1.81 16.07
N LYS A 296 -10.91 1.87 17.08
CA LYS A 296 -12.29 2.39 16.93
C LYS A 296 -12.47 3.74 17.60
N LEU A 297 -11.47 4.22 18.35
CA LEU A 297 -11.61 5.41 19.18
C LEU A 297 -11.09 6.64 18.43
N PRO A 298 -11.97 7.56 17.99
CA PRO A 298 -11.52 8.77 17.33
C PRO A 298 -10.80 9.70 18.29
N PRO A 299 -9.89 10.56 17.78
CA PRO A 299 -9.31 11.64 18.57
C PRO A 299 -10.38 12.59 19.13
N LEU A 300 -10.01 13.35 20.17
CA LEU A 300 -10.86 14.42 20.66
C LEU A 300 -10.90 15.58 19.67
N ALA A 301 -12.04 16.27 19.61
CA ALA A 301 -12.20 17.48 18.80
C ALA A 301 -11.10 18.51 19.15
N PRO A 302 -10.45 19.09 18.14
CA PRO A 302 -9.44 20.13 18.35
C PRO A 302 -10.08 21.44 18.81
N LYS A 303 -9.25 22.32 19.38
CA LYS A 303 -9.57 23.73 19.57
C LYS A 303 -8.74 24.53 18.57
N ILE A 304 -9.38 25.41 17.81
CA ILE A 304 -8.70 26.28 16.83
C ILE A 304 -9.01 27.75 17.14
N LYS A 305 -8.00 28.61 16.96
CA LYS A 305 -8.12 30.06 16.93
C LYS A 305 -7.64 30.58 15.58
N ILE A 306 -8.43 31.43 14.95
CA ILE A 306 -8.12 32.05 13.67
C ILE A 306 -8.03 33.57 13.91
N LYS A 307 -6.93 34.19 13.46
CA LYS A 307 -6.67 35.62 13.57
C LYS A 307 -6.18 36.16 12.22
N PRO A 308 -6.26 37.47 11.98
CA PRO A 308 -5.53 38.09 10.90
C PRO A 308 -4.05 37.69 10.94
N GLY A 309 -3.46 37.43 9.79
CA GLY A 309 -2.04 37.16 9.64
C GLY A 309 -1.20 38.45 9.59
N PRO A 310 0.13 38.29 9.40
CA PRO A 310 1.04 39.45 9.28
C PRO A 310 0.73 40.35 8.09
N LYS A 311 0.06 39.84 7.06
CA LYS A 311 -0.38 40.63 5.89
C LYS A 311 -1.90 40.57 5.75
N PRO A 312 -2.54 41.59 5.12
CA PRO A 312 -3.99 41.66 4.99
C PRO A 312 -4.62 40.40 4.33
N GLU A 313 -3.92 39.77 3.37
CA GLU A 313 -4.36 38.59 2.67
C GLU A 313 -4.05 37.27 3.40
N GLN A 314 -3.61 37.36 4.67
CA GLN A 314 -3.18 36.17 5.42
C GLN A 314 -4.09 35.92 6.64
N LEU A 315 -4.25 34.62 6.95
CA LEU A 315 -4.84 34.16 8.21
C LEU A 315 -3.78 33.43 9.02
N PHE A 316 -3.67 33.75 10.28
CA PHE A 316 -2.88 33.00 11.26
C PHE A 316 -3.78 32.01 11.98
N LEU A 317 -3.44 30.74 11.87
CA LEU A 317 -4.11 29.62 12.51
C LEU A 317 -3.27 29.13 13.69
N ASN A 318 -3.92 28.88 14.81
CA ASN A 318 -3.33 28.20 15.97
C ASN A 318 -4.33 27.20 16.53
N TRP A 319 -3.88 25.96 16.75
CA TRP A 319 -4.75 24.89 17.25
C TRP A 319 -4.05 23.95 18.21
N ASN A 320 -4.84 23.21 19.00
CA ASN A 320 -4.36 22.17 19.89
C ASN A 320 -5.40 21.07 20.11
N SER A 321 -4.98 19.95 20.68
CA SER A 321 -5.84 18.89 21.20
C SER A 321 -5.23 18.30 22.48
N LYS A 322 -6.08 17.86 23.41
CA LYS A 322 -5.64 17.26 24.69
C LYS A 322 -4.81 15.99 24.52
N ARG A 323 -5.03 15.20 23.44
CA ARG A 323 -4.31 13.95 23.15
C ARG A 323 -3.41 14.07 21.91
N ARG A 324 -2.61 15.12 21.84
CA ARG A 324 -1.77 15.47 20.69
C ARG A 324 -0.90 14.30 20.16
N LYS A 325 -0.33 13.48 21.04
CA LYS A 325 0.57 12.37 20.63
C LYS A 325 -0.12 11.29 19.79
N GLN A 326 -1.44 11.21 19.82
CA GLN A 326 -2.22 10.26 19.05
C GLN A 326 -2.55 10.77 17.63
N ILE A 327 -2.35 12.07 17.35
CA ILE A 327 -2.76 12.70 16.10
C ILE A 327 -1.66 12.49 15.06
N ALA A 328 -2.01 11.86 13.95
CA ALA A 328 -1.13 11.67 12.80
C ALA A 328 -1.21 12.85 11.82
N ARG A 329 -2.41 13.42 11.65
CA ARG A 329 -2.69 14.50 10.69
C ARG A 329 -3.79 15.42 11.19
N TRP A 330 -3.82 16.61 10.60
CA TRP A 330 -4.93 17.56 10.71
C TRP A 330 -5.51 17.79 9.33
N ALA A 331 -6.81 17.64 9.18
CA ALA A 331 -7.52 18.09 7.99
C ALA A 331 -8.12 19.46 8.27
N PHE A 332 -7.57 20.49 7.66
CA PHE A 332 -8.11 21.84 7.70
C PHE A 332 -8.89 22.10 6.42
N GLN A 333 -10.11 22.52 6.56
CA GLN A 333 -11.03 22.77 5.45
C GLN A 333 -11.50 24.21 5.45
N MET A 334 -11.58 24.82 4.27
CA MET A 334 -12.12 26.15 4.05
C MET A 334 -13.26 26.07 3.05
N ARG A 335 -14.34 26.80 3.31
CA ARG A 335 -15.44 26.96 2.38
C ARG A 335 -15.44 28.37 1.80
N ILE A 336 -15.44 28.46 0.46
CA ILE A 336 -15.54 29.69 -0.31
C ILE A 336 -16.64 29.50 -1.35
N ASN A 337 -17.68 30.33 -1.32
CA ASN A 337 -18.83 30.23 -2.24
C ASN A 337 -19.46 28.82 -2.26
N GLY A 338 -19.64 28.22 -1.07
CA GLY A 338 -20.21 26.88 -0.95
C GLY A 338 -19.27 25.72 -1.31
N GLN A 339 -18.07 25.99 -1.83
CA GLN A 339 -17.09 24.95 -2.20
C GLN A 339 -16.05 24.79 -1.10
N TRP A 340 -15.87 23.53 -0.65
CA TRP A 340 -14.84 23.18 0.33
C TRP A 340 -13.52 22.84 -0.37
N SER A 341 -12.42 23.33 0.21
CA SER A 341 -11.06 22.89 -0.11
C SER A 341 -10.39 22.35 1.14
N THR A 342 -9.45 21.43 0.99
CA THR A 342 -8.80 20.73 2.10
C THR A 342 -7.28 20.92 2.05
N ILE A 343 -6.70 21.24 3.21
CA ILE A 343 -5.25 21.23 3.44
C ILE A 343 -4.96 20.21 4.52
N VAL A 344 -3.98 19.33 4.30
CA VAL A 344 -3.57 18.34 5.29
C VAL A 344 -2.26 18.80 5.94
N PHE A 345 -2.27 18.94 7.28
CA PHE A 345 -1.08 19.26 8.05
C PHE A 345 -0.57 18.04 8.81
N HIS A 346 0.73 17.99 9.06
CA HIS A 346 1.35 17.00 9.92
C HIS A 346 0.82 17.07 11.36
N GLY A 347 0.66 15.93 12.03
CA GLY A 347 0.08 15.86 13.39
C GLY A 347 0.82 16.66 14.46
N GLN A 348 2.11 16.93 14.28
CA GLN A 348 2.90 17.75 15.19
C GLN A 348 2.76 19.26 14.93
N GLN A 349 2.23 19.67 13.78
CA GLN A 349 2.02 21.06 13.42
C GLN A 349 0.84 21.63 14.22
N MET A 350 1.01 22.81 14.79
CA MET A 350 0.00 23.46 15.64
C MET A 350 -0.32 24.89 15.19
N THR A 351 0.40 25.38 14.19
CA THR A 351 0.19 26.71 13.62
C THR A 351 0.36 26.67 12.11
N ALA A 352 -0.32 27.57 11.41
CA ALA A 352 -0.11 27.82 9.99
C ALA A 352 -0.43 29.27 9.65
N ILE A 353 0.23 29.80 8.62
CA ILE A 353 -0.16 31.01 7.93
C ILE A 353 -0.75 30.59 6.59
N LEU A 354 -1.97 30.96 6.30
CA LEU A 354 -2.63 30.71 5.03
C LEU A 354 -2.68 32.00 4.21
N ASN A 355 -2.24 31.92 2.97
CA ASN A 355 -2.45 33.00 2.00
C ASN A 355 -3.85 32.80 1.36
N LEU A 356 -4.70 33.80 1.49
CA LEU A 356 -5.99 33.82 0.81
C LEU A 356 -5.75 34.23 -0.64
N THR A 357 -6.05 33.35 -1.57
CA THR A 357 -5.93 33.63 -3.01
C THR A 357 -7.16 34.37 -3.49
N GLY A 358 -7.01 35.68 -3.75
CA GLY A 358 -8.06 36.57 -4.28
C GLY A 358 -8.90 37.27 -3.18
N PRO A 359 -9.84 38.12 -3.58
CA PRO A 359 -10.59 38.99 -2.66
C PRO A 359 -11.69 38.24 -1.87
N ARG A 360 -11.81 36.95 -2.04
CA ARG A 360 -12.88 36.14 -1.44
C ARG A 360 -12.46 35.60 -0.07
N ILE A 361 -13.16 36.06 0.95
CA ILE A 361 -12.93 35.59 2.31
C ILE A 361 -13.72 34.29 2.53
N PRO A 362 -13.10 33.23 3.12
CA PRO A 362 -13.82 32.03 3.48
C PRO A 362 -14.99 32.33 4.45
N ASP A 363 -16.12 31.70 4.22
CA ASP A 363 -17.33 31.85 5.04
C ASP A 363 -17.43 30.77 6.13
N ALA A 364 -16.67 29.68 6.02
CA ALA A 364 -16.56 28.66 7.04
C ALA A 364 -15.18 27.97 7.04
N PHE A 365 -14.79 27.52 8.23
CA PHE A 365 -13.59 26.72 8.45
C PHE A 365 -13.94 25.50 9.28
N ALA A 366 -13.26 24.39 9.05
CA ALA A 366 -13.33 23.20 9.88
C ALA A 366 -11.93 22.62 10.10
N LEU A 367 -11.65 22.17 11.31
CA LEU A 367 -10.42 21.45 11.63
C LEU A 367 -10.77 20.10 12.26
N THR A 368 -10.23 19.04 11.70
CA THR A 368 -10.43 17.67 12.16
C THR A 368 -9.08 17.04 12.51
N ALA A 369 -9.00 16.41 13.68
CA ALA A 369 -7.85 15.61 14.08
C ALA A 369 -8.01 14.18 13.53
N ILE A 370 -6.93 13.60 13.00
CA ILE A 370 -6.92 12.25 12.42
C ILE A 370 -5.80 11.46 13.06
N ASP A 371 -6.10 10.27 13.57
CA ASP A 371 -5.14 9.35 14.16
C ASP A 371 -4.45 8.45 13.10
N ARG A 372 -3.58 7.53 13.56
CA ARG A 372 -2.88 6.60 12.67
C ARG A 372 -3.78 5.52 12.08
N ALA A 373 -4.90 5.20 12.71
CA ALA A 373 -5.88 4.27 12.17
C ALA A 373 -6.82 4.95 11.16
N GLY A 374 -6.71 6.27 10.95
CA GLY A 374 -7.54 7.05 10.06
C GLY A 374 -8.85 7.52 10.70
N ASN A 375 -9.06 7.31 12.00
CA ASN A 375 -10.24 7.82 12.69
C ASN A 375 -10.22 9.34 12.76
N ALA A 376 -11.33 9.96 12.38
CA ALA A 376 -11.50 11.40 12.39
C ALA A 376 -12.28 11.85 13.64
N SER A 377 -11.77 12.88 14.32
CA SER A 377 -12.50 13.53 15.42
C SER A 377 -13.75 14.23 14.90
N PRO A 378 -14.70 14.59 15.79
CA PRO A 378 -15.64 15.66 15.48
C PRO A 378 -14.88 16.92 15.04
N PRO A 379 -15.31 17.63 13.98
CA PRO A 379 -14.65 18.84 13.53
C PRO A 379 -14.87 20.00 14.49
N ALA A 380 -13.84 20.82 14.70
CA ALA A 380 -14.03 22.16 15.24
C ALA A 380 -14.44 23.08 14.09
N VAL A 381 -15.68 23.52 14.08
CA VAL A 381 -16.24 24.37 13.03
C VAL A 381 -16.26 25.82 13.47
N PHE A 382 -15.87 26.71 12.58
CA PHE A 382 -15.97 28.14 12.72
C PHE A 382 -16.64 28.72 11.47
N SER A 383 -17.81 29.33 11.62
CA SER A 383 -18.51 30.04 10.56
C SER A 383 -18.56 31.52 10.87
N ARG A 384 -18.32 32.35 9.86
CA ARG A 384 -18.60 33.78 9.94
C ARG A 384 -20.12 33.93 9.90
N ARG A 385 -20.67 34.55 10.89
CA ARG A 385 -22.08 35.00 10.90
C ARG A 385 -22.27 36.14 9.91
#